data_fa18a35560f1d0066bd31508127a6a43
#
_entry.id   fa18a35560f1d0066bd31508127a6a43
#
_cell.length_a   1.000
_cell.length_b   1.000
_cell.length_c   1.000
_cell.angle_alpha   90.00
_cell.angle_beta   90.00
_cell.angle_gamma   90.00
#
_symmetry.space_group_name_H-M   'P 1'
#
loop_
_entity.id
_entity.type
_entity.pdbx_description
1 polymer ?
#
loop_
_entity_poly.entity_id
_entity_poly.type
_entity_poly.pdbx_seq_one_letter_code
_entity_poly.pdbx_strand_id
1 'polypeptide(L)'
;MYDSSFRRLYYVRYVDDWVILVAGSLKKAKVIRDQVLNKLKSLGLTLNSETPSITSLKNGKCRFLGINFFIHINNDKHYKFTTLMTKNNTTIKQRFAPRIILYAPILELIIKLKDKGFAKRSRLGGFFPKGKSNCIPLTHSQILNYFNSCIRGILNYYSCVHNRNGLWSIVRFLNYSCALTLARKYKLKSLAKSFKKFGRDLKFVNKNGKEYKIFRPNNLRMLPENKIFRANKNIDIDKSLSQSWSNNLTCTQFDEPCAICGTLDNIEIYQIRSIKDVLVKTRTYTQ
;
A
#
# COMPACT_ATOMS: atom_id res chain seq x y z
N MET A 1 34.57 -19.83 4.04
CA MET A 1 35.09 -19.48 5.38
C MET A 1 33.93 -18.88 6.18
N TYR A 2 33.55 -19.46 7.31
CA TYR A 2 32.55 -18.88 8.21
C TYR A 2 33.29 -18.09 9.27
N ASP A 3 33.19 -16.77 9.19
CA ASP A 3 33.64 -15.92 10.28
C ASP A 3 32.58 -15.92 11.38
N SER A 4 32.85 -16.56 12.50
CA SER A 4 31.98 -16.60 13.68
C SER A 4 31.83 -15.22 14.34
N SER A 5 32.77 -14.31 14.07
CA SER A 5 32.76 -12.94 14.57
C SER A 5 31.99 -11.95 13.69
N PHE A 6 31.60 -12.39 12.47
CA PHE A 6 30.90 -11.54 11.52
C PHE A 6 29.58 -11.00 12.07
N ARG A 7 29.48 -9.68 12.06
CA ARG A 7 28.31 -8.95 12.56
C ARG A 7 27.82 -8.00 11.49
N ARG A 8 26.51 -7.99 11.26
CA ARG A 8 25.88 -6.99 10.41
C ARG A 8 24.69 -6.41 11.14
N LEU A 9 24.59 -5.10 11.08
CA LEU A 9 23.45 -4.33 11.53
C LEU A 9 22.98 -3.45 10.37
N TYR A 10 21.67 -3.52 10.07
CA TYR A 10 21.05 -2.65 9.09
C TYR A 10 19.94 -1.88 9.79
N TYR A 11 19.93 -0.58 9.60
CA TYR A 11 18.89 0.31 10.09
C TYR A 11 18.12 0.89 8.90
N VAL A 12 16.78 0.77 8.94
CA VAL A 12 15.88 1.34 7.95
C VAL A 12 14.83 2.15 8.68
N ARG A 13 14.65 3.40 8.27
CA ARG A 13 13.64 4.31 8.84
C ARG A 13 12.78 4.91 7.75
N TYR A 14 11.51 5.06 8.04
CA TYR A 14 10.56 5.80 7.23
C TYR A 14 9.68 6.63 8.18
N VAL A 15 9.90 7.93 8.21
CA VAL A 15 9.27 8.88 9.14
C VAL A 15 9.46 8.41 10.59
N ASP A 16 8.40 7.93 11.25
CA ASP A 16 8.39 7.45 12.64
C ASP A 16 8.61 5.93 12.74
N ASP A 17 8.34 5.20 11.66
CA ASP A 17 8.53 3.76 11.60
C ASP A 17 10.00 3.41 11.33
N TRP A 18 10.56 2.51 12.10
CA TRP A 18 11.93 2.03 11.89
C TRP A 18 12.07 0.53 12.21
N VAL A 19 13.06 -0.08 11.60
CA VAL A 19 13.43 -1.47 11.83
C VAL A 19 14.94 -1.62 11.86
N ILE A 20 15.42 -2.42 12.80
CA ILE A 20 16.84 -2.79 12.91
C ILE A 20 16.95 -4.29 12.62
N LEU A 21 17.72 -4.63 11.60
CA LEU A 21 18.01 -6.01 11.25
C LEU A 21 19.39 -6.37 11.81
N VAL A 22 19.44 -7.39 12.65
CA VAL A 22 20.68 -7.83 13.31
C VAL A 22 21.03 -9.24 12.84
N ALA A 23 22.20 -9.40 12.21
CA ALA A 23 22.77 -10.71 11.96
C ALA A 23 23.58 -11.12 13.19
N GLY A 24 23.00 -11.94 14.07
CA GLY A 24 23.64 -12.34 15.32
C GLY A 24 22.73 -13.15 16.23
N SER A 25 23.17 -13.37 17.46
CA SER A 25 22.41 -14.09 18.47
C SER A 25 21.27 -13.24 19.07
N LEU A 26 20.26 -13.89 19.62
CA LEU A 26 19.17 -13.25 20.34
C LEU A 26 19.66 -12.39 21.52
N LYS A 27 20.71 -12.84 22.21
CA LYS A 27 21.33 -12.08 23.33
C LYS A 27 21.80 -10.71 22.84
N LYS A 28 22.46 -10.64 21.69
CA LYS A 28 22.94 -9.39 21.10
C LYS A 28 21.79 -8.49 20.63
N ALA A 29 20.77 -9.07 20.03
CA ALA A 29 19.59 -8.31 19.63
C ALA A 29 18.91 -7.64 20.84
N LYS A 30 18.85 -8.31 22.00
CA LYS A 30 18.37 -7.73 23.27
C LYS A 30 19.23 -6.57 23.72
N VAL A 31 20.55 -6.72 23.73
CA VAL A 31 21.48 -5.64 24.12
C VAL A 31 21.30 -4.41 23.23
N ILE A 32 21.22 -4.61 21.91
CA ILE A 32 20.99 -3.50 20.96
C ILE A 32 19.67 -2.82 21.22
N ARG A 33 18.60 -3.59 21.45
CA ARG A 33 17.28 -3.03 21.81
C ARG A 33 17.37 -2.15 23.05
N ASP A 34 18.02 -2.63 24.11
CA ASP A 34 18.10 -1.92 25.39
C ASP A 34 18.94 -0.64 25.24
N GLN A 35 20.02 -0.68 24.44
CA GLN A 35 20.81 0.52 24.10
C GLN A 35 19.98 1.56 23.34
N VAL A 36 19.18 1.12 22.36
CA VAL A 36 18.31 2.00 21.60
C VAL A 36 17.23 2.61 22.50
N LEU A 37 16.62 1.82 23.39
CA LEU A 37 15.63 2.32 24.34
C LEU A 37 16.21 3.39 25.28
N ASN A 38 17.40 3.14 25.80
CA ASN A 38 18.10 4.11 26.68
C ASN A 38 18.40 5.40 25.92
N LYS A 39 18.83 5.29 24.67
CA LYS A 39 19.10 6.45 23.82
C LYS A 39 17.84 7.25 23.51
N LEU A 40 16.72 6.59 23.18
CA LEU A 40 15.44 7.27 22.95
C LEU A 40 14.95 7.98 24.21
N LYS A 41 15.06 7.34 25.38
CA LYS A 41 14.72 7.97 26.66
C LYS A 41 15.58 9.22 26.94
N SER A 42 16.88 9.17 26.65
CA SER A 42 17.77 10.33 26.82
C SER A 42 17.43 11.50 25.90
N LEU A 43 16.71 11.23 24.77
CA LEU A 43 16.19 12.24 23.84
C LEU A 43 14.77 12.69 24.18
N GLY A 44 14.17 12.21 25.27
CA GLY A 44 12.78 12.53 25.62
C GLY A 44 11.73 11.86 24.73
N LEU A 45 12.12 10.86 23.92
CA LEU A 45 11.22 10.17 23.01
C LEU A 45 10.63 8.93 23.68
N THR A 46 9.31 8.76 23.54
CA THR A 46 8.58 7.58 24.01
C THR A 46 8.13 6.73 22.82
N LEU A 47 8.17 5.41 22.98
CA LEU A 47 7.66 4.48 21.97
C LEU A 47 6.18 4.22 22.20
N ASN A 48 5.42 4.07 21.12
CA ASN A 48 3.97 3.76 21.18
C ASN A 48 3.68 2.37 21.75
N SER A 49 4.67 1.47 21.79
CA SER A 49 4.58 0.17 22.44
C SER A 49 5.57 0.09 23.59
N GLU A 50 5.15 -0.46 24.72
CA GLU A 50 5.98 -0.57 25.93
C GLU A 50 7.31 -1.29 25.69
N THR A 51 7.38 -2.19 24.72
CA THR A 51 8.63 -2.86 24.33
C THR A 51 8.67 -3.12 22.83
N PRO A 52 9.74 -2.70 22.11
CA PRO A 52 9.93 -3.09 20.72
C PRO A 52 10.11 -4.60 20.62
N SER A 53 9.30 -5.25 19.78
CA SER A 53 9.32 -6.71 19.61
C SER A 53 10.57 -7.16 18.88
N ILE A 54 11.24 -8.19 19.40
CA ILE A 54 12.33 -8.88 18.72
C ILE A 54 11.75 -10.09 18.02
N THR A 55 11.81 -10.12 16.70
CA THR A 55 11.30 -11.23 15.89
C THR A 55 12.43 -11.95 15.19
N SER A 56 12.51 -13.28 15.37
CA SER A 56 13.40 -14.12 14.57
C SER A 56 12.81 -14.32 13.18
N LEU A 57 13.47 -13.79 12.14
CA LEU A 57 13.00 -13.92 10.76
C LEU A 57 13.04 -15.36 10.22
N LYS A 58 13.69 -16.30 10.93
CA LYS A 58 13.69 -17.73 10.60
C LYS A 58 12.36 -18.38 10.93
N ASN A 59 11.78 -18.04 12.08
CA ASN A 59 10.61 -18.69 12.64
C ASN A 59 9.37 -17.77 12.69
N GLY A 60 9.54 -16.49 12.44
CA GLY A 60 8.49 -15.47 12.53
C GLY A 60 8.48 -14.53 11.34
N LYS A 61 7.41 -13.77 11.25
CA LYS A 61 7.22 -12.71 10.27
C LYS A 61 7.31 -11.37 10.97
N CYS A 62 8.16 -10.49 10.47
CA CYS A 62 8.19 -9.10 10.90
C CYS A 62 7.33 -8.25 9.96
N ARG A 63 6.71 -7.22 10.51
CA ARG A 63 5.88 -6.28 9.75
C ARG A 63 6.54 -4.91 9.74
N PHE A 64 6.66 -4.35 8.52
CA PHE A 64 7.15 -3.00 8.32
C PHE A 64 6.39 -2.34 7.17
N LEU A 65 5.90 -1.13 7.37
CA LEU A 65 5.11 -0.38 6.38
C LEU A 65 3.97 -1.20 5.75
N GLY A 66 3.26 -2.01 6.54
CA GLY A 66 2.15 -2.82 6.05
C GLY A 66 2.52 -4.02 5.18
N ILE A 67 3.81 -4.35 5.08
CA ILE A 67 4.34 -5.54 4.39
C ILE A 67 4.93 -6.48 5.44
N ASN A 68 4.61 -7.75 5.34
CA ASN A 68 5.21 -8.79 6.16
C ASN A 68 6.46 -9.32 5.47
N PHE A 69 7.56 -9.46 6.20
CA PHE A 69 8.78 -10.03 5.66
C PHE A 69 9.36 -11.10 6.59
N PHE A 70 10.01 -12.08 6.00
CA PHE A 70 10.67 -13.19 6.70
C PHE A 70 11.74 -13.80 5.80
N ILE A 71 12.59 -14.64 6.39
CA ILE A 71 13.60 -15.37 5.63
C ILE A 71 13.03 -16.75 5.27
N HIS A 72 13.00 -17.04 3.97
CA HIS A 72 12.66 -18.38 3.50
C HIS A 72 13.86 -19.29 3.68
N ILE A 73 13.72 -20.27 4.55
CA ILE A 73 14.69 -21.33 4.74
C ILE A 73 14.05 -22.60 4.21
N ASN A 74 14.64 -23.20 3.17
CA ASN A 74 14.27 -24.54 2.78
C ASN A 74 14.70 -25.47 3.92
N ASN A 75 13.71 -26.09 4.57
CA ASN A 75 13.94 -27.05 5.66
C ASN A 75 14.61 -28.35 5.18
N ASP A 76 14.71 -28.55 3.88
CA ASP A 76 15.44 -29.69 3.32
C ASP A 76 16.93 -29.52 3.61
N LYS A 77 17.39 -30.30 4.58
CA LYS A 77 18.78 -30.35 5.08
C LYS A 77 19.85 -30.58 3.98
N HIS A 78 19.40 -30.87 2.76
CA HIS A 78 20.28 -31.24 1.64
C HIS A 78 20.64 -30.10 0.70
N TYR A 79 19.95 -28.96 0.73
CA TYR A 79 20.18 -27.86 -0.25
C TYR A 79 20.97 -26.70 0.33
N LYS A 80 22.27 -26.93 0.59
CA LYS A 80 23.25 -25.85 0.78
C LYS A 80 23.64 -25.17 -0.54
N PHE A 81 23.25 -25.76 -1.67
CA PHE A 81 23.61 -25.34 -3.01
C PHE A 81 22.39 -25.30 -3.91
N THR A 82 22.33 -24.32 -4.78
CA THR A 82 21.40 -24.25 -5.91
C THR A 82 22.17 -24.40 -7.19
N THR A 83 21.56 -25.02 -8.18
CA THR A 83 22.13 -25.17 -9.51
C THR A 83 21.67 -24.01 -10.37
N LEU A 84 22.60 -23.25 -10.90
CA LEU A 84 22.32 -22.17 -11.87
C LEU A 84 22.72 -22.65 -13.28
N MET A 85 21.84 -22.42 -14.25
CA MET A 85 22.20 -22.52 -15.64
C MET A 85 22.93 -21.22 -16.07
N THR A 86 24.11 -21.35 -16.61
CA THR A 86 24.84 -20.24 -17.23
C THR A 86 24.37 -19.99 -18.64
N LYS A 87 24.74 -18.85 -19.22
CA LYS A 87 24.43 -18.51 -20.62
C LYS A 87 24.92 -19.55 -21.63
N ASN A 88 25.93 -20.35 -21.26
CA ASN A 88 26.53 -21.39 -22.09
C ASN A 88 25.94 -22.78 -21.83
N ASN A 89 24.74 -22.89 -21.26
CA ASN A 89 24.06 -24.14 -20.91
C ASN A 89 24.84 -25.05 -19.95
N THR A 90 25.88 -24.54 -19.28
CA THR A 90 26.58 -25.25 -18.24
C THR A 90 25.91 -25.04 -16.89
N THR A 91 25.85 -26.09 -16.07
CA THR A 91 25.27 -25.99 -14.72
C THR A 91 26.35 -25.73 -13.69
N ILE A 92 26.23 -24.64 -12.95
CA ILE A 92 27.15 -24.32 -11.86
C ILE A 92 26.41 -24.50 -10.52
N LYS A 93 27.00 -25.23 -9.58
CA LYS A 93 26.52 -25.31 -8.19
C LYS A 93 26.89 -24.02 -7.46
N GLN A 94 25.89 -23.21 -7.13
CA GLN A 94 26.08 -22.01 -6.34
C GLN A 94 25.55 -22.24 -4.91
N ARG A 95 26.23 -21.65 -3.92
CA ARG A 95 25.79 -21.69 -2.53
C ARG A 95 24.44 -20.99 -2.39
N PHE A 96 23.49 -21.64 -1.74
CA PHE A 96 22.18 -21.05 -1.48
C PHE A 96 22.31 -19.92 -0.44
N ALA A 97 21.94 -18.70 -0.83
CA ALA A 97 21.80 -17.59 0.08
C ALA A 97 20.32 -17.45 0.49
N PRO A 98 19.99 -17.48 1.77
CA PRO A 98 18.62 -17.27 2.21
C PRO A 98 18.14 -15.88 1.77
N ARG A 99 16.95 -15.82 1.15
CA ARG A 99 16.36 -14.59 0.63
C ARG A 99 15.28 -14.08 1.58
N ILE A 100 15.21 -12.77 1.71
CA ILE A 100 14.08 -12.12 2.37
C ILE A 100 12.89 -12.17 1.42
N ILE A 101 11.78 -12.68 1.93
CA ILE A 101 10.51 -12.77 1.21
C ILE A 101 9.56 -11.71 1.75
N LEU A 102 8.97 -10.95 0.85
CA LEU A 102 8.00 -9.89 1.14
C LEU A 102 6.59 -10.40 0.84
N TYR A 103 5.67 -10.26 1.78
CA TYR A 103 4.27 -10.70 1.62
C TYR A 103 3.28 -9.57 1.92
N ALA A 104 2.31 -9.40 1.01
CA ALA A 104 1.14 -8.57 1.29
C ALA A 104 0.18 -9.33 2.23
N PRO A 105 -0.32 -8.70 3.30
CA PRO A 105 -1.26 -9.29 4.24
C PRO A 105 -2.68 -9.26 3.67
N ILE A 106 -3.01 -10.17 2.76
CA ILE A 106 -4.26 -10.16 1.97
C ILE A 106 -5.52 -10.10 2.84
N LEU A 107 -5.57 -10.90 3.92
CA LEU A 107 -6.73 -10.91 4.83
C LEU A 107 -6.94 -9.56 5.52
N GLU A 108 -5.88 -8.92 5.97
CA GLU A 108 -5.96 -7.60 6.59
C GLU A 108 -6.40 -6.53 5.58
N LEU A 109 -5.96 -6.66 4.31
CA LEU A 109 -6.42 -5.78 3.24
C LEU A 109 -7.92 -5.93 3.01
N ILE A 110 -8.45 -7.15 3.05
CA ILE A 110 -9.90 -7.39 2.94
C ILE A 110 -10.65 -6.79 4.14
N ILE A 111 -10.09 -6.90 5.35
CA ILE A 111 -10.66 -6.25 6.54
C ILE A 111 -10.68 -4.72 6.36
N LYS A 112 -9.57 -4.11 5.91
CA LYS A 112 -9.53 -2.68 5.59
C LYS A 112 -10.55 -2.28 4.52
N LEU A 113 -10.78 -3.14 3.51
CA LEU A 113 -11.83 -2.91 2.51
C LEU A 113 -13.22 -2.96 3.13
N LYS A 114 -13.47 -3.85 4.11
CA LYS A 114 -14.73 -3.89 4.87
C LYS A 114 -14.93 -2.58 5.62
N ASP A 115 -13.92 -2.10 6.34
CA ASP A 115 -14.00 -0.88 7.15
C ASP A 115 -14.22 0.36 6.26
N LYS A 116 -13.66 0.36 5.05
CA LYS A 116 -13.90 1.38 4.02
C LYS A 116 -15.23 1.20 3.26
N GLY A 117 -16.04 0.20 3.59
CA GLY A 117 -17.38 -0.03 3.02
C GLY A 117 -17.43 -0.72 1.66
N PHE A 118 -16.33 -1.34 1.19
CA PHE A 118 -16.31 -2.14 -0.06
C PHE A 118 -16.69 -3.60 0.16
N ALA A 119 -16.65 -4.08 1.39
CA ALA A 119 -16.96 -5.44 1.76
C ALA A 119 -17.89 -5.50 2.97
N LYS A 120 -18.53 -6.65 3.18
CA LYS A 120 -19.30 -6.99 4.38
C LYS A 120 -18.84 -8.35 4.90
N ARG A 121 -18.92 -8.55 6.22
CA ARG A 121 -18.68 -9.85 6.83
C ARG A 121 -19.98 -10.66 6.86
N SER A 122 -19.91 -11.93 6.53
CA SER A 122 -21.02 -12.87 6.68
C SER A 122 -21.13 -13.34 8.14
N ARG A 123 -22.29 -13.90 8.50
CA ARG A 123 -22.48 -14.59 9.79
C ARG A 123 -21.53 -15.79 9.96
N LEU A 124 -21.17 -16.45 8.87
CA LEU A 124 -20.21 -17.57 8.83
C LEU A 124 -18.72 -17.12 8.78
N GLY A 125 -18.44 -15.83 9.01
CA GLY A 125 -17.07 -15.30 9.08
C GLY A 125 -16.42 -14.92 7.75
N GLY A 126 -17.01 -15.30 6.60
CA GLY A 126 -16.50 -14.94 5.27
C GLY A 126 -16.71 -13.48 4.90
N PHE A 127 -15.95 -12.97 3.93
CA PHE A 127 -16.10 -11.63 3.41
C PHE A 127 -16.74 -11.63 2.02
N PHE A 128 -17.68 -10.73 1.80
CA PHE A 128 -18.39 -10.56 0.52
C PHE A 128 -18.30 -9.10 0.05
N PRO A 129 -18.22 -8.85 -1.26
CA PRO A 129 -18.25 -7.50 -1.79
C PRO A 129 -19.59 -6.82 -1.47
N LYS A 130 -19.52 -5.51 -1.19
CA LYS A 130 -20.66 -4.64 -0.92
C LYS A 130 -20.59 -3.42 -1.84
N GLY A 131 -21.74 -3.02 -2.41
CA GLY A 131 -21.80 -1.78 -3.18
C GLY A 131 -21.64 -0.57 -2.26
N LYS A 132 -20.81 0.40 -2.68
CA LYS A 132 -20.50 1.61 -1.93
C LYS A 132 -21.57 2.66 -2.11
N SER A 133 -22.38 2.89 -1.10
CA SER A 133 -23.53 3.81 -1.15
C SER A 133 -23.11 5.26 -1.44
N ASN A 134 -22.02 5.71 -0.85
CA ASN A 134 -21.50 7.07 -1.01
C ASN A 134 -21.08 7.41 -2.46
N CYS A 135 -20.90 6.41 -3.32
CA CYS A 135 -20.57 6.60 -4.73
C CYS A 135 -21.80 6.64 -5.64
N ILE A 136 -23.00 6.37 -5.14
CA ILE A 136 -24.24 6.34 -5.96
C ILE A 136 -24.55 7.69 -6.64
N PRO A 137 -24.37 8.86 -5.96
CA PRO A 137 -24.59 10.16 -6.59
C PRO A 137 -23.63 10.48 -7.74
N LEU A 138 -22.43 9.92 -7.74
CA LEU A 138 -21.40 10.15 -8.75
C LEU A 138 -21.84 9.67 -10.13
N THR A 139 -21.32 10.24 -11.21
CA THR A 139 -21.52 9.75 -12.57
C THR A 139 -20.89 8.37 -12.77
N HIS A 140 -21.29 7.63 -13.81
CA HIS A 140 -20.74 6.30 -14.08
C HIS A 140 -19.22 6.34 -14.26
N SER A 141 -18.73 7.31 -15.05
CA SER A 141 -17.28 7.50 -15.27
C SER A 141 -16.52 7.83 -13.98
N GLN A 142 -17.08 8.67 -13.11
CA GLN A 142 -16.48 9.00 -11.81
C GLN A 142 -16.41 7.77 -10.88
N ILE A 143 -17.46 6.93 -10.87
CA ILE A 143 -17.45 5.66 -10.11
C ILE A 143 -16.31 4.77 -10.61
N LEU A 144 -16.21 4.57 -11.94
CA LEU A 144 -15.14 3.74 -12.50
C LEU A 144 -13.75 4.30 -12.16
N ASN A 145 -13.56 5.61 -12.29
CA ASN A 145 -12.29 6.26 -11.96
C ASN A 145 -11.92 6.09 -10.49
N TYR A 146 -12.88 6.26 -9.59
CA TYR A 146 -12.67 6.05 -8.15
C TYR A 146 -12.20 4.63 -7.83
N PHE A 147 -12.90 3.61 -8.36
CA PHE A 147 -12.51 2.22 -8.16
C PHE A 147 -11.18 1.89 -8.84
N ASN A 148 -10.91 2.44 -10.01
CA ASN A 148 -9.64 2.28 -10.71
C ASN A 148 -8.46 2.85 -9.91
N SER A 149 -8.64 4.02 -9.31
CA SER A 149 -7.62 4.63 -8.43
C SER A 149 -7.35 3.75 -7.21
N CYS A 150 -8.39 3.19 -6.58
CA CYS A 150 -8.23 2.26 -5.47
C CYS A 150 -7.46 0.99 -5.89
N ILE A 151 -7.82 0.39 -7.03
CA ILE A 151 -7.15 -0.82 -7.54
C ILE A 151 -5.68 -0.53 -7.85
N ARG A 152 -5.41 0.52 -8.62
CA ARG A 152 -4.04 0.89 -9.01
C ARG A 152 -3.19 1.24 -7.81
N GLY A 153 -3.73 2.00 -6.85
CA GLY A 153 -3.02 2.36 -5.63
C GLY A 153 -2.56 1.14 -4.83
N ILE A 154 -3.46 0.15 -4.63
CA ILE A 154 -3.10 -1.09 -3.93
C ILE A 154 -2.07 -1.90 -4.73
N LEU A 155 -2.26 -2.06 -6.04
CA LEU A 155 -1.35 -2.85 -6.87
C LEU A 155 0.04 -2.20 -7.01
N ASN A 156 0.13 -0.88 -7.01
CA ASN A 156 1.38 -0.14 -7.04
C ASN A 156 2.10 -0.25 -5.70
N TYR A 157 1.38 -0.06 -4.58
CA TYR A 157 1.95 -0.18 -3.24
C TYR A 157 2.56 -1.57 -3.00
N TYR A 158 1.84 -2.63 -3.37
CA TYR A 158 2.29 -4.01 -3.25
C TYR A 158 2.97 -4.54 -4.52
N SER A 159 3.68 -3.69 -5.27
CA SER A 159 4.38 -4.10 -6.49
C SER A 159 5.58 -5.01 -6.21
N CYS A 160 6.23 -4.85 -5.07
CA CYS A 160 7.45 -5.56 -4.66
C CYS A 160 7.20 -6.90 -3.95
N VAL A 161 5.95 -7.28 -3.66
CA VAL A 161 5.68 -8.49 -2.88
C VAL A 161 5.74 -9.76 -3.73
N HIS A 162 6.20 -10.86 -3.12
CA HIS A 162 6.30 -12.17 -3.78
C HIS A 162 4.93 -12.81 -4.00
N ASN A 163 3.97 -12.63 -3.07
CA ASN A 163 2.61 -13.15 -3.18
C ASN A 163 1.67 -12.23 -3.98
N ARG A 164 2.18 -11.51 -4.96
CA ARG A 164 1.41 -10.53 -5.72
C ARG A 164 0.18 -11.14 -6.41
N ASN A 165 0.24 -12.42 -6.78
CA ASN A 165 -0.92 -13.15 -7.29
C ASN A 165 -2.10 -13.17 -6.31
N GLY A 166 -1.86 -13.16 -4.99
CA GLY A 166 -2.91 -13.07 -3.98
C GLY A 166 -3.74 -11.78 -4.05
N LEU A 167 -3.20 -10.71 -4.65
CA LEU A 167 -3.91 -9.46 -4.86
C LEU A 167 -5.07 -9.57 -5.87
N TRP A 168 -5.15 -10.67 -6.66
CA TRP A 168 -6.32 -10.93 -7.49
C TRP A 168 -7.61 -10.98 -6.68
N SER A 169 -7.57 -11.48 -5.46
CA SER A 169 -8.73 -11.47 -4.56
C SER A 169 -9.19 -10.05 -4.28
N ILE A 170 -8.27 -9.12 -4.03
CA ILE A 170 -8.57 -7.70 -3.77
C ILE A 170 -9.15 -7.03 -5.02
N VAL A 171 -8.53 -7.25 -6.18
CA VAL A 171 -9.04 -6.73 -7.46
C VAL A 171 -10.45 -7.24 -7.73
N ARG A 172 -10.70 -8.54 -7.48
CA ARG A 172 -12.03 -9.15 -7.63
C ARG A 172 -13.06 -8.54 -6.69
N PHE A 173 -12.70 -8.32 -5.42
CA PHE A 173 -13.56 -7.65 -4.44
C PHE A 173 -13.94 -6.25 -4.89
N LEU A 174 -12.98 -5.44 -5.34
CA LEU A 174 -13.23 -4.09 -5.80
C LEU A 174 -14.07 -4.06 -7.08
N ASN A 175 -13.80 -4.97 -8.03
CA ASN A 175 -14.61 -5.08 -9.26
C ASN A 175 -16.06 -5.44 -8.95
N TYR A 176 -16.29 -6.39 -8.05
CA TYR A 176 -17.66 -6.77 -7.66
C TYR A 176 -18.35 -5.68 -6.84
N SER A 177 -17.62 -4.99 -5.98
CA SER A 177 -18.12 -3.83 -5.24
C SER A 177 -18.54 -2.70 -6.20
N CYS A 178 -17.75 -2.44 -7.25
CA CYS A 178 -18.07 -1.48 -8.31
C CYS A 178 -19.35 -1.90 -9.05
N ALA A 179 -19.45 -3.15 -9.49
CA ALA A 179 -20.62 -3.66 -10.18
C ALA A 179 -21.90 -3.59 -9.32
N LEU A 180 -21.80 -3.87 -8.01
CA LEU A 180 -22.89 -3.69 -7.06
C LEU A 180 -23.26 -2.22 -6.82
N THR A 181 -22.30 -1.32 -6.85
CA THR A 181 -22.55 0.13 -6.78
C THR A 181 -23.33 0.60 -7.99
N LEU A 182 -22.91 0.18 -9.19
CA LEU A 182 -23.61 0.48 -10.44
C LEU A 182 -25.02 -0.18 -10.49
N ALA A 183 -25.13 -1.42 -9.99
CA ALA A 183 -26.44 -2.09 -9.88
C ALA A 183 -27.43 -1.27 -9.03
N ARG A 184 -26.97 -0.69 -7.92
CA ARG A 184 -27.80 0.18 -7.08
C ARG A 184 -28.12 1.50 -7.78
N LYS A 185 -27.11 2.15 -8.39
CA LYS A 185 -27.31 3.41 -9.12
C LYS A 185 -28.36 3.28 -10.22
N TYR A 186 -28.30 2.22 -11.00
CA TYR A 186 -29.20 1.98 -12.13
C TYR A 186 -30.41 1.09 -11.80
N LYS A 187 -30.66 0.84 -10.50
CA LYS A 187 -31.81 0.03 -10.00
C LYS A 187 -31.89 -1.38 -10.63
N LEU A 188 -30.73 -1.98 -10.96
CA LEU A 188 -30.66 -3.29 -11.65
C LEU A 188 -30.88 -4.49 -10.71
N LYS A 189 -31.00 -4.28 -9.40
CA LYS A 189 -31.29 -5.27 -8.34
C LYS A 189 -30.20 -6.34 -8.12
N SER A 190 -29.42 -6.75 -9.12
CA SER A 190 -28.44 -7.83 -8.99
C SER A 190 -27.11 -7.56 -9.67
N LEU A 191 -26.05 -8.23 -9.18
CA LEU A 191 -24.71 -8.22 -9.76
C LEU A 191 -24.71 -8.76 -11.20
N ALA A 192 -25.42 -9.84 -11.44
CA ALA A 192 -25.53 -10.47 -12.76
C ALA A 192 -26.13 -9.52 -13.80
N LYS A 193 -27.21 -8.79 -13.44
CA LYS A 193 -27.83 -7.78 -14.32
C LYS A 193 -26.88 -6.62 -14.62
N SER A 194 -26.02 -6.24 -13.66
CA SER A 194 -25.00 -5.21 -13.90
C SER A 194 -23.99 -5.66 -14.95
N PHE A 195 -23.47 -6.87 -14.83
CA PHE A 195 -22.55 -7.42 -15.83
C PHE A 195 -23.21 -7.69 -17.18
N LYS A 196 -24.50 -8.09 -17.20
CA LYS A 196 -25.26 -8.24 -18.47
C LYS A 196 -25.40 -6.89 -19.18
N LYS A 197 -25.63 -5.80 -18.46
CA LYS A 197 -25.83 -4.46 -19.04
C LYS A 197 -24.53 -3.78 -19.46
N PHE A 198 -23.47 -3.85 -18.65
CA PHE A 198 -22.23 -3.09 -18.86
C PHE A 198 -21.04 -3.96 -19.29
N GLY A 199 -21.25 -5.25 -19.47
CA GLY A 199 -20.19 -6.21 -19.76
C GLY A 199 -19.29 -6.49 -18.55
N ARG A 200 -18.35 -7.41 -18.75
CA ARG A 200 -17.38 -7.83 -17.72
C ARG A 200 -16.52 -6.68 -17.23
N ASP A 201 -16.20 -5.71 -18.08
CA ASP A 201 -15.34 -4.57 -17.79
C ASP A 201 -16.10 -3.32 -17.36
N LEU A 202 -17.42 -3.45 -17.12
CA LEU A 202 -18.30 -2.37 -16.68
C LEU A 202 -18.17 -1.13 -17.57
N LYS A 203 -18.10 -1.32 -18.89
CA LYS A 203 -17.81 -0.29 -19.87
C LYS A 203 -18.89 0.78 -19.90
N PHE A 204 -18.44 2.02 -20.09
CA PHE A 204 -19.27 3.18 -20.30
C PHE A 204 -18.63 4.11 -21.33
N VAL A 205 -19.39 4.53 -22.32
CA VAL A 205 -18.97 5.53 -23.30
C VAL A 205 -19.67 6.85 -22.99
N ASN A 206 -18.89 7.91 -22.85
CA ASN A 206 -19.43 9.24 -22.60
C ASN A 206 -19.96 9.85 -23.90
N LYS A 207 -20.78 10.91 -23.81
CA LYS A 207 -21.29 11.68 -24.95
C LYS A 207 -20.17 12.13 -25.93
N ASN A 208 -18.97 12.36 -25.40
CA ASN A 208 -17.79 12.76 -26.17
C ASN A 208 -17.03 11.57 -26.80
N GLY A 209 -17.61 10.38 -26.88
CA GLY A 209 -16.97 9.18 -27.44
C GLY A 209 -15.89 8.53 -26.57
N LYS A 210 -15.57 9.08 -25.40
CA LYS A 210 -14.54 8.54 -24.52
C LYS A 210 -15.04 7.30 -23.78
N GLU A 211 -14.35 6.17 -23.95
CA GLU A 211 -14.62 4.89 -23.27
C GLU A 211 -13.97 4.87 -21.88
N TYR A 212 -14.76 4.51 -20.87
CA TYR A 212 -14.34 4.24 -19.51
C TYR A 212 -14.58 2.77 -19.20
N LYS A 213 -13.63 2.12 -18.55
CA LYS A 213 -13.72 0.71 -18.12
C LYS A 213 -13.07 0.50 -16.78
N ILE A 214 -13.50 -0.55 -16.06
CA ILE A 214 -12.85 -0.95 -14.82
C ILE A 214 -11.47 -1.53 -15.13
N PHE A 215 -10.48 -1.12 -14.33
CA PHE A 215 -9.11 -1.58 -14.52
C PHE A 215 -8.98 -3.05 -14.10
N ARG A 216 -8.47 -3.87 -15.01
CA ARG A 216 -8.08 -5.26 -14.77
C ARG A 216 -6.65 -5.45 -15.24
N PRO A 217 -5.72 -5.83 -14.35
CA PRO A 217 -4.36 -6.12 -14.78
C PRO A 217 -4.33 -7.40 -15.63
N ASN A 218 -3.45 -7.47 -16.63
CA ASN A 218 -3.29 -8.67 -17.44
C ASN A 218 -2.61 -9.79 -16.64
N ASN A 219 -1.63 -9.43 -15.81
CA ASN A 219 -0.98 -10.34 -14.88
C ASN A 219 -0.59 -9.60 -13.59
N LEU A 220 -0.36 -10.36 -12.54
CA LEU A 220 0.12 -9.89 -11.24
C LEU A 220 1.41 -10.60 -10.87
N ARG A 221 2.36 -10.70 -11.80
CA ARG A 221 3.70 -11.18 -11.49
C ARG A 221 4.46 -10.11 -10.69
N MET A 222 5.35 -10.54 -9.81
CA MET A 222 6.27 -9.65 -9.12
C MET A 222 7.06 -8.84 -10.14
N LEU A 223 7.14 -7.54 -9.94
CA LEU A 223 7.97 -6.70 -10.80
C LEU A 223 9.44 -6.88 -10.42
N PRO A 224 10.35 -7.03 -11.39
CA PRO A 224 11.76 -7.09 -11.09
C PRO A 224 12.23 -5.76 -10.46
N GLU A 225 13.16 -5.85 -9.52
CA GLU A 225 13.65 -4.70 -8.72
C GLU A 225 14.05 -3.50 -9.58
N ASN A 226 14.71 -3.74 -10.72
CA ASN A 226 15.11 -2.70 -11.64
C ASN A 226 13.92 -1.94 -12.29
N LYS A 227 12.73 -2.54 -12.40
CA LYS A 227 11.52 -1.86 -12.87
C LYS A 227 10.82 -1.10 -11.75
N ILE A 228 10.87 -1.58 -10.51
CA ILE A 228 10.31 -0.88 -9.35
C ILE A 228 11.04 0.45 -9.14
N PHE A 229 12.36 0.44 -9.24
CA PHE A 229 13.19 1.65 -9.05
C PHE A 229 13.23 2.56 -10.28
N ARG A 230 13.05 2.05 -11.51
CA ARG A 230 13.06 2.86 -12.73
C ARG A 230 11.79 3.69 -12.94
N ALA A 231 10.65 3.22 -12.45
CA ALA A 231 9.40 3.95 -12.56
C ALA A 231 9.42 5.33 -11.85
N ASN A 232 10.34 5.51 -10.89
CA ASN A 232 10.43 6.74 -10.08
C ASN A 232 11.58 7.68 -10.49
N LYS A 233 12.39 7.33 -11.49
CA LYS A 233 13.58 8.16 -11.84
C LYS A 233 13.25 9.50 -12.50
N ASN A 234 12.03 9.69 -13.02
CA ASN A 234 11.64 10.90 -13.76
C ASN A 234 10.40 11.61 -13.19
N ILE A 235 9.93 11.22 -12.01
CA ILE A 235 8.87 11.97 -11.34
C ILE A 235 9.58 12.94 -10.41
N ASP A 236 9.63 14.19 -10.81
CA ASP A 236 9.91 15.29 -9.91
C ASP A 236 8.78 15.28 -8.87
N ILE A 237 9.10 14.75 -7.68
CA ILE A 237 8.15 14.55 -6.59
C ILE A 237 7.57 15.91 -6.18
N ASP A 238 8.39 16.95 -6.18
CA ASP A 238 7.99 18.30 -5.80
C ASP A 238 7.05 18.90 -6.85
N LYS A 239 7.30 18.65 -8.13
CA LYS A 239 6.42 19.05 -9.22
C LYS A 239 5.10 18.28 -9.25
N SER A 240 5.11 16.98 -8.94
CA SER A 240 3.88 16.17 -8.86
C SER A 240 3.06 16.48 -7.62
N LEU A 241 3.70 16.80 -6.50
CA LEU A 241 3.04 17.25 -5.27
C LEU A 241 2.44 18.64 -5.48
N SER A 242 3.17 19.60 -6.04
CA SER A 242 2.65 20.93 -6.32
C SER A 242 1.47 20.91 -7.32
N GLN A 243 1.54 20.08 -8.37
CA GLN A 243 0.43 19.88 -9.30
C GLN A 243 -0.79 19.17 -8.66
N SER A 244 -0.60 18.24 -7.76
CA SER A 244 -1.72 17.58 -7.08
C SER A 244 -2.37 18.47 -6.02
N TRP A 245 -1.61 19.35 -5.40
CA TRP A 245 -2.10 20.33 -4.43
C TRP A 245 -2.83 21.50 -5.11
N SER A 246 -2.30 22.01 -6.21
CA SER A 246 -2.96 23.08 -6.97
C SER A 246 -4.27 22.64 -7.62
N ASN A 247 -4.45 21.36 -7.92
CA ASN A 247 -5.64 20.87 -8.62
C ASN A 247 -6.80 20.42 -7.71
N ASN A 248 -6.63 20.28 -6.40
CA ASN A 248 -7.62 19.53 -5.61
C ASN A 248 -8.17 20.18 -4.33
N LEU A 249 -7.60 21.20 -3.74
CA LEU A 249 -8.11 21.67 -2.43
C LEU A 249 -7.96 23.17 -2.12
N THR A 250 -7.14 23.88 -2.80
CA THR A 250 -7.02 25.33 -2.57
C THR A 250 -6.83 26.03 -3.90
N CYS A 251 -7.74 26.97 -4.23
CA CYS A 251 -7.47 27.99 -5.24
C CYS A 251 -6.38 28.97 -4.75
N THR A 252 -5.45 28.52 -3.94
CA THR A 252 -4.34 29.35 -3.45
C THR A 252 -3.27 29.37 -4.52
N GLN A 253 -3.08 30.53 -5.09
CA GLN A 253 -1.97 30.80 -5.98
C GLN A 253 -0.70 30.87 -5.12
N PHE A 254 0.26 30.00 -5.37
CA PHE A 254 1.59 30.04 -4.72
C PHE A 254 2.39 31.30 -5.07
N ASP A 255 1.88 32.10 -6.01
CA ASP A 255 2.47 33.36 -6.46
C ASP A 255 1.95 34.57 -5.66
N GLU A 256 1.08 34.36 -4.67
CA GLU A 256 0.64 35.44 -3.79
C GLU A 256 1.60 35.62 -2.61
N PRO A 257 1.85 36.89 -2.18
CA PRO A 257 2.73 37.13 -1.05
C PRO A 257 2.17 36.52 0.24
N CYS A 258 3.06 36.09 1.15
CA CYS A 258 2.68 35.54 2.45
C CYS A 258 1.73 36.52 3.17
N ALA A 259 0.57 36.04 3.60
CA ALA A 259 -0.45 36.82 4.28
C ALA A 259 -0.01 37.42 5.64
N ILE A 260 1.10 36.90 6.22
CA ILE A 260 1.62 37.34 7.51
C ILE A 260 2.79 38.31 7.35
N CYS A 261 3.78 37.98 6.50
CA CYS A 261 5.02 38.75 6.39
C CYS A 261 5.26 39.40 5.02
N GLY A 262 4.40 39.14 4.03
CA GLY A 262 4.48 39.75 2.68
C GLY A 262 5.62 39.23 1.81
N THR A 263 6.42 38.23 2.22
CA THR A 263 7.52 37.65 1.41
C THR A 263 6.96 36.80 0.29
N LEU A 264 7.67 36.78 -0.85
CA LEU A 264 7.36 35.94 -2.01
C LEU A 264 8.19 34.62 -2.01
N ASP A 265 9.23 34.55 -1.20
CA ASP A 265 10.13 33.39 -1.14
C ASP A 265 9.79 32.48 0.02
N ASN A 266 9.90 31.15 -0.20
CA ASN A 266 9.68 30.10 0.81
C ASN A 266 8.29 30.16 1.50
N ILE A 267 7.23 30.31 0.72
CA ILE A 267 5.87 30.37 1.22
C ILE A 267 5.40 28.95 1.60
N GLU A 268 5.00 28.77 2.85
CA GLU A 268 4.38 27.54 3.35
C GLU A 268 2.89 27.75 3.61
N ILE A 269 2.06 26.78 3.20
CA ILE A 269 0.63 26.80 3.48
C ILE A 269 0.37 26.12 4.82
N TYR A 270 -0.16 26.89 5.77
CA TYR A 270 -0.52 26.41 7.09
C TYR A 270 -2.03 26.19 7.21
N GLN A 271 -2.46 25.00 7.62
CA GLN A 271 -3.86 24.74 7.96
C GLN A 271 -4.19 25.28 9.35
N ILE A 272 -4.91 26.40 9.40
CA ILE A 272 -5.33 27.05 10.66
C ILE A 272 -6.45 26.25 11.35
N ARG A 273 -7.26 25.48 10.60
CA ARG A 273 -8.38 24.70 11.15
C ARG A 273 -8.47 23.33 10.46
N SER A 274 -8.80 22.31 11.24
CA SER A 274 -9.06 20.98 10.71
C SER A 274 -10.38 21.00 9.86
N ILE A 275 -10.42 20.19 8.79
CA ILE A 275 -11.64 20.01 7.97
C ILE A 275 -12.84 19.57 8.84
N LYS A 276 -12.60 18.86 9.94
CA LYS A 276 -13.63 18.45 10.89
C LYS A 276 -14.27 19.64 11.60
N ASP A 277 -13.48 20.66 11.95
CA ASP A 277 -13.95 21.85 12.68
C ASP A 277 -14.76 22.77 11.75
N VAL A 278 -14.46 22.77 10.44
CA VAL A 278 -15.23 23.53 9.43
C VAL A 278 -16.58 22.87 9.17
N LEU A 279 -16.64 21.54 9.12
CA LEU A 279 -17.87 20.78 8.86
C LEU A 279 -18.87 20.87 10.03
N VAL A 280 -18.42 21.07 11.26
CA VAL A 280 -19.29 21.26 12.43
C VAL A 280 -19.97 22.63 12.39
N LYS A 281 -19.29 23.68 11.92
CA LYS A 281 -19.87 25.04 11.83
C LYS A 281 -20.88 25.21 10.69
N THR A 282 -20.74 24.49 9.57
CA THR A 282 -21.72 24.55 8.47
C THR A 282 -23.05 23.86 8.78
N ARG A 283 -23.11 23.01 9.80
CA ARG A 283 -24.37 22.38 10.25
C ARG A 283 -25.23 23.25 11.13
N THR A 284 -24.70 24.34 11.67
CA THR A 284 -25.42 25.26 12.57
C THR A 284 -26.06 26.46 11.86
N TYR A 285 -25.88 26.58 10.52
CA TYR A 285 -26.49 27.70 9.74
C TYR A 285 -27.68 27.29 8.86
N THR A 286 -28.22 26.09 9.05
CA THR A 286 -29.45 25.65 8.37
C THR A 286 -30.51 25.26 9.42
N GLN A 287 -30.84 26.19 10.30
CA GLN A 287 -32.11 26.28 11.02
C GLN A 287 -32.73 27.63 10.82
#